data_c0b548741908a9af63555bc610efbbc8
#
_entry.id   c0b548741908a9af63555bc610efbbc8
#
_cell.length_a   1.000
_cell.length_b   1.000
_cell.length_c   1.000
_cell.angle_alpha   90.00
_cell.angle_beta   90.00
_cell.angle_gamma   90.00
#
_symmetry.space_group_name_H-M   'P 1'
#
loop_
_entity.id
_entity.type
_entity.pdbx_description
1 polymer ?
#
loop_
_entity_poly.entity_id
_entity_poly.type
_entity_poly.pdbx_seq_one_letter_code
_entity_poly.pdbx_strand_id
1 'polypeptide(L)'
;MNGVLSPKEPTGNYARRLTTLAYLIAGTIGSKSCQLPSLATKVVDDRHADSKIKTFYRWFKNKNVTDECYFLPYAQALLSVLCVHPIAIVIDGSVVARNCITLMASIVYKNRSLPLCWLVFTGSKGHLKESVHIELITRARLPASKSVGT
;
A
#
# COMPACT_ATOMS: atom_id res chain seq x y z
N MET A 1 -19.51 -3.84 -28.76
CA MET A 1 -18.75 -5.01 -28.29
C MET A 1 -17.60 -4.47 -27.44
N ASN A 2 -17.78 -4.43 -26.14
CA ASN A 2 -16.77 -3.91 -25.19
C ASN A 2 -15.78 -5.04 -24.92
N GLY A 3 -14.60 -4.95 -25.52
CA GLY A 3 -13.48 -5.83 -25.19
C GLY A 3 -13.03 -5.60 -23.76
N VAL A 4 -13.51 -6.44 -22.85
CA VAL A 4 -12.92 -6.56 -21.52
C VAL A 4 -11.50 -7.04 -21.74
N LEU A 5 -10.53 -6.14 -21.57
CA LEU A 5 -9.12 -6.51 -21.52
C LEU A 5 -8.95 -7.49 -20.37
N SER A 6 -8.86 -8.78 -20.67
CA SER A 6 -8.47 -9.79 -19.69
C SER A 6 -7.14 -9.36 -19.07
N PRO A 7 -7.06 -9.19 -17.74
CA PRO A 7 -5.81 -8.84 -17.12
C PRO A 7 -4.78 -9.89 -17.48
N LYS A 8 -3.71 -9.48 -18.14
CA LYS A 8 -2.61 -10.36 -18.52
C LYS A 8 -2.08 -11.03 -17.26
N GLU A 9 -2.10 -12.35 -17.22
CA GLU A 9 -1.60 -13.09 -16.07
C GLU A 9 -0.15 -12.68 -15.74
N PRO A 10 0.14 -12.39 -14.47
CA PRO A 10 1.47 -11.97 -14.06
C PRO A 10 2.46 -13.13 -14.26
N THR A 11 3.60 -12.87 -14.87
CA THR A 11 4.63 -13.87 -15.17
C THR A 11 5.97 -13.52 -14.55
N GLY A 12 6.87 -14.48 -14.46
CA GLY A 12 8.26 -14.29 -14.06
C GLY A 12 8.45 -13.75 -12.65
N ASN A 13 9.37 -12.81 -12.48
CA ASN A 13 9.69 -12.22 -11.18
C ASN A 13 8.56 -11.36 -10.60
N TYR A 14 7.72 -10.77 -11.45
CA TYR A 14 6.56 -10.01 -10.99
C TYR A 14 5.53 -10.93 -10.33
N ALA A 15 5.21 -12.06 -10.95
CA ALA A 15 4.33 -13.07 -10.36
C ALA A 15 4.84 -13.56 -9.00
N ARG A 16 6.13 -13.85 -8.88
CA ARG A 16 6.75 -14.28 -7.62
C ARG A 16 6.62 -13.22 -6.52
N ARG A 17 6.78 -11.94 -6.87
CA ARG A 17 6.60 -10.83 -5.90
C ARG A 17 5.15 -10.68 -5.47
N LEU A 18 4.18 -10.83 -6.39
CA LEU A 18 2.76 -10.82 -6.05
C LEU A 18 2.37 -11.98 -5.14
N THR A 19 2.87 -13.20 -5.40
CA THR A 19 2.67 -14.35 -4.53
C THR A 19 3.22 -14.09 -3.12
N THR A 20 4.40 -13.48 -3.02
CA THR A 20 4.97 -13.11 -1.72
C THR A 20 4.13 -12.05 -1.01
N LEU A 21 3.61 -11.06 -1.72
CA LEU A 21 2.69 -10.07 -1.18
C LEU A 21 1.39 -10.73 -0.66
N ALA A 22 0.81 -11.65 -1.43
CA ALA A 22 -0.36 -12.40 -1.02
C ALA A 22 -0.10 -13.20 0.29
N TYR A 23 1.06 -13.82 0.41
CA TYR A 23 1.45 -14.49 1.65
C TYR A 23 1.64 -13.53 2.82
N LEU A 24 2.22 -12.35 2.61
CA LEU A 24 2.36 -11.32 3.63
C LEU A 24 0.98 -10.86 4.13
N ILE A 25 0.04 -10.62 3.22
CA ILE A 25 -1.33 -10.22 3.57
C ILE A 25 -2.04 -11.35 4.34
N ALA A 26 -2.03 -12.57 3.82
CA ALA A 26 -2.66 -13.72 4.46
C ALA A 26 -2.05 -14.00 5.85
N GLY A 27 -0.73 -13.94 5.96
CA GLY A 27 -0.01 -14.10 7.22
C GLY A 27 -0.38 -13.02 8.24
N THR A 28 -0.47 -11.76 7.82
CA THR A 28 -0.88 -10.63 8.69
C THR A 28 -2.31 -10.83 9.21
N ILE A 29 -3.25 -11.19 8.34
CA ILE A 29 -4.63 -11.45 8.72
C ILE A 29 -4.71 -12.63 9.69
N GLY A 30 -4.05 -13.75 9.37
CA GLY A 30 -4.09 -14.97 10.17
C GLY A 30 -3.40 -14.85 11.52
N SER A 31 -2.30 -14.09 11.62
CA SER A 31 -1.55 -13.90 12.87
C SER A 31 -2.02 -12.69 13.68
N LYS A 32 -2.79 -11.77 13.08
CA LYS A 32 -3.13 -10.46 13.67
C LYS A 32 -1.88 -9.67 14.11
N SER A 33 -0.78 -9.85 13.41
CA SER A 33 0.55 -9.30 13.73
C SER A 33 1.25 -8.89 12.43
N CYS A 34 2.18 -7.93 12.53
CA CYS A 34 3.08 -7.55 11.43
C CYS A 34 4.50 -8.12 11.62
N GLN A 35 4.73 -8.97 12.62
CA GLN A 35 6.02 -9.59 12.87
C GLN A 35 6.25 -10.77 11.93
N LEU A 36 7.34 -10.76 11.16
CA LEU A 36 7.63 -11.77 10.14
C LEU A 36 7.61 -13.22 10.66
N PRO A 37 8.14 -13.54 11.87
CA PRO A 37 7.99 -14.88 12.42
C PRO A 37 6.53 -15.31 12.60
N SER A 38 5.68 -14.42 13.12
CA SER A 38 4.26 -14.69 13.30
C SER A 38 3.53 -14.89 11.97
N LEU A 39 3.86 -14.09 10.95
CA LEU A 39 3.32 -14.25 9.60
C LEU A 39 3.68 -15.62 9.02
N ALA A 40 4.95 -16.00 9.14
CA ALA A 40 5.47 -17.24 8.56
C ALA A 40 4.77 -18.50 9.09
N THR A 41 4.27 -18.48 10.34
CA THR A 41 3.53 -19.61 10.94
C THR A 41 2.11 -19.75 10.39
N LYS A 42 1.53 -18.69 9.81
CA LYS A 42 0.14 -18.67 9.33
C LYS A 42 -0.01 -18.84 7.83
N VAL A 43 1.10 -18.80 7.12
CA VAL A 43 1.10 -19.00 5.67
C VAL A 43 1.15 -20.49 5.34
N VAL A 44 0.16 -20.95 4.57
CA VAL A 44 0.11 -22.33 4.06
C VAL A 44 1.12 -22.46 2.90
N ASP A 45 2.26 -23.03 3.21
CA ASP A 45 3.38 -23.23 2.29
C ASP A 45 4.29 -24.30 2.91
N ASP A 46 4.71 -25.27 2.14
CA ASP A 46 5.51 -26.41 2.60
C ASP A 46 6.94 -26.07 3.06
N ARG A 47 7.37 -24.83 2.84
CA ARG A 47 8.70 -24.36 3.24
C ARG A 47 8.79 -24.16 4.75
N HIS A 48 9.99 -24.40 5.31
CA HIS A 48 10.30 -24.08 6.69
C HIS A 48 10.08 -22.59 7.01
N ALA A 49 9.69 -22.29 8.25
CA ALA A 49 9.40 -20.91 8.71
C ALA A 49 10.56 -19.94 8.44
N ASP A 50 11.80 -20.34 8.68
CA ASP A 50 12.98 -19.51 8.42
C ASP A 50 13.14 -19.14 6.93
N SER A 51 12.80 -20.06 6.03
CA SER A 51 12.83 -19.80 4.58
C SER A 51 11.76 -18.80 4.17
N LYS A 52 10.57 -18.88 4.77
CA LYS A 52 9.49 -17.91 4.57
C LYS A 52 9.92 -16.53 5.07
N ILE A 53 10.46 -16.44 6.29
CA ILE A 53 10.96 -15.19 6.88
C ILE A 53 12.02 -14.54 5.99
N LYS A 54 13.01 -15.31 5.51
CA LYS A 54 14.03 -14.81 4.57
C LYS A 54 13.41 -14.30 3.26
N THR A 55 12.38 -14.98 2.74
CA THR A 55 11.65 -14.55 1.54
C THR A 55 10.94 -13.22 1.76
N PHE A 56 10.24 -13.06 2.88
CA PHE A 56 9.57 -11.81 3.26
C PHE A 56 10.56 -10.66 3.43
N TYR A 57 11.66 -10.90 4.12
CA TYR A 57 12.70 -9.91 4.30
C TYR A 57 13.33 -9.43 2.98
N ARG A 58 13.59 -10.36 2.03
CA ARG A 58 14.08 -10.02 0.69
C ARG A 58 13.06 -9.22 -0.12
N TRP A 59 11.77 -9.49 0.06
CA TRP A 59 10.70 -8.75 -0.59
C TRP A 59 10.72 -7.28 -0.16
N PHE A 60 10.79 -7.00 1.14
CA PHE A 60 10.88 -5.62 1.66
C PHE A 60 12.15 -4.88 1.22
N LYS A 61 13.25 -5.60 1.01
CA LYS A 61 14.52 -5.01 0.53
C LYS A 61 14.63 -4.91 -0.99
N ASN A 62 13.65 -5.39 -1.73
CA ASN A 62 13.71 -5.43 -3.18
C ASN A 62 13.34 -4.06 -3.77
N LYS A 63 14.30 -3.42 -4.45
CA LYS A 63 14.11 -2.11 -5.10
C LYS A 63 13.01 -2.07 -6.17
N ASN A 64 12.59 -3.23 -6.69
CA ASN A 64 11.48 -3.32 -7.64
C ASN A 64 10.11 -3.49 -6.94
N VAL A 65 10.07 -3.46 -5.61
CA VAL A 65 8.85 -3.41 -4.82
C VAL A 65 8.63 -1.95 -4.45
N THR A 66 7.82 -1.28 -5.24
CA THR A 66 7.51 0.14 -5.08
C THR A 66 6.01 0.35 -4.91
N ASP A 67 5.63 1.49 -4.36
CA ASP A 67 4.23 1.86 -4.17
C ASP A 67 3.48 1.89 -5.51
N GLU A 68 4.15 2.36 -6.57
CA GLU A 68 3.57 2.44 -7.91
C GLU A 68 3.19 1.06 -8.47
N CYS A 69 3.98 0.03 -8.14
CA CYS A 69 3.72 -1.33 -8.64
C CYS A 69 2.66 -2.09 -7.85
N TYR A 70 2.60 -1.87 -6.53
CA TYR A 70 1.83 -2.76 -5.64
C TYR A 70 0.71 -2.08 -4.87
N PHE A 71 0.83 -0.78 -4.59
CA PHE A 71 -0.17 -0.04 -3.83
C PHE A 71 -1.02 0.89 -4.71
N LEU A 72 -0.41 1.62 -5.63
CA LEU A 72 -1.11 2.59 -6.48
C LEU A 72 -2.26 1.98 -7.29
N PRO A 73 -2.15 0.78 -7.92
CA PRO A 73 -3.28 0.14 -8.60
C PRO A 73 -4.46 -0.13 -7.66
N TYR A 74 -4.19 -0.53 -6.42
CA TYR A 74 -5.22 -0.70 -5.39
C TYR A 74 -5.87 0.64 -5.04
N ALA A 75 -5.09 1.68 -4.78
CA ALA A 75 -5.60 3.00 -4.44
C ALA A 75 -6.45 3.59 -5.59
N GLN A 76 -6.05 3.40 -6.83
CA GLN A 76 -6.80 3.81 -8.02
C GLN A 76 -8.12 3.06 -8.14
N ALA A 77 -8.12 1.74 -7.97
CA ALA A 77 -9.34 0.92 -7.98
C ALA A 77 -10.30 1.34 -6.85
N LEU A 78 -9.77 1.59 -5.65
CA LEU A 78 -10.56 2.07 -4.52
C LEU A 78 -11.21 3.43 -4.83
N LEU A 79 -10.45 4.37 -5.35
CA LEU A 79 -10.96 5.70 -5.72
C LEU A 79 -12.01 5.61 -6.83
N SER A 80 -11.83 4.79 -7.85
CA SER A 80 -12.81 4.66 -8.94
C SER A 80 -14.18 4.19 -8.43
N VAL A 81 -14.21 3.41 -7.35
CA VAL A 81 -15.46 2.97 -6.71
C VAL A 81 -16.04 4.03 -5.79
N LEU A 82 -15.19 4.77 -5.06
CA LEU A 82 -15.65 5.71 -4.02
C LEU A 82 -15.95 7.10 -4.57
N CYS A 83 -15.31 7.53 -5.67
CA CYS A 83 -15.48 8.89 -6.24
C CYS A 83 -16.85 9.14 -6.91
N VAL A 84 -17.78 8.20 -6.86
CA VAL A 84 -19.18 8.42 -7.28
C VAL A 84 -19.87 9.45 -6.37
N HIS A 85 -19.38 9.63 -5.15
CA HIS A 85 -19.85 10.62 -4.17
C HIS A 85 -18.71 11.52 -3.70
N PRO A 86 -19.01 12.72 -3.15
CA PRO A 86 -18.00 13.54 -2.49
C PRO A 86 -17.27 12.74 -1.42
N ILE A 87 -15.94 12.73 -1.47
CA ILE A 87 -15.09 12.06 -0.51
C ILE A 87 -14.38 13.08 0.38
N ALA A 88 -14.23 12.76 1.67
CA ALA A 88 -13.41 13.53 2.59
C ALA A 88 -12.02 12.89 2.68
N ILE A 89 -10.98 13.70 2.52
CA ILE A 89 -9.59 13.29 2.70
C ILE A 89 -9.10 13.86 4.03
N VAL A 90 -8.53 13.01 4.85
CA VAL A 90 -7.88 13.38 6.11
C VAL A 90 -6.37 13.19 5.96
N ILE A 91 -5.63 14.19 6.42
CA ILE A 91 -4.17 14.12 6.52
C ILE A 91 -3.82 14.03 8.00
N ASP A 92 -3.11 12.98 8.38
CA ASP A 92 -2.68 12.77 9.77
C ASP A 92 -1.20 12.41 9.85
N GLY A 93 -0.55 12.91 10.92
CA GLY A 93 0.85 12.66 11.22
C GLY A 93 1.01 11.77 12.44
N SER A 94 1.62 10.61 12.27
CA SER A 94 1.82 9.63 13.34
C SER A 94 3.29 9.26 13.50
N VAL A 95 3.71 9.04 14.76
CA VAL A 95 5.02 8.44 15.06
C VAL A 95 4.88 6.92 14.92
N VAL A 96 5.58 6.34 13.95
CA VAL A 96 5.50 4.90 13.68
C VAL A 96 6.66 4.10 14.28
N ALA A 97 7.77 4.77 14.58
CA ALA A 97 8.93 4.17 15.24
C ALA A 97 9.78 5.27 15.89
N ARG A 98 10.80 4.88 16.66
CA ARG A 98 11.76 5.84 17.23
C ARG A 98 12.39 6.67 16.11
N ASN A 99 12.27 7.98 16.17
CA ASN A 99 12.73 8.94 15.17
C ASN A 99 12.14 8.72 13.76
N CYS A 100 10.95 8.13 13.65
CA CYS A 100 10.29 7.90 12.37
C CYS A 100 8.86 8.42 12.44
N ILE A 101 8.54 9.38 11.57
CA ILE A 101 7.22 10.00 11.44
C ILE A 101 6.65 9.64 10.08
N THR A 102 5.38 9.32 10.06
CA THR A 102 4.62 9.15 8.83
C THR A 102 3.56 10.24 8.74
N LEU A 103 3.51 10.92 7.60
CA LEU A 103 2.38 11.76 7.21
C LEU A 103 1.56 10.98 6.19
N MET A 104 0.27 10.77 6.47
CA MET A 104 -0.61 9.92 5.68
C MET A 104 -1.83 10.69 5.20
N ALA A 105 -2.18 10.57 3.94
CA ALA A 105 -3.47 10.97 3.40
C ALA A 105 -4.39 9.75 3.28
N SER A 106 -5.60 9.86 3.79
CA SER A 106 -6.57 8.77 3.83
C SER A 106 -7.95 9.27 3.43
N ILE A 107 -8.76 8.39 2.84
CA ILE A 107 -10.19 8.64 2.60
C ILE A 107 -10.99 8.20 3.81
N VAL A 108 -11.94 9.05 4.24
CA VAL A 108 -12.93 8.66 5.24
C VAL A 108 -14.06 7.89 4.57
N TYR A 109 -14.25 6.63 4.97
CA TYR A 109 -15.31 5.78 4.45
C TYR A 109 -15.96 4.95 5.58
N LYS A 110 -17.26 5.14 5.82
CA LYS A 110 -18.06 4.40 6.83
C LYS A 110 -17.35 4.29 8.19
N ASN A 111 -16.94 5.41 8.75
CA ASN A 111 -16.20 5.50 10.04
C ASN A 111 -14.82 4.81 10.04
N ARG A 112 -14.24 4.60 8.88
CA ARG A 112 -12.88 4.07 8.72
C ARG A 112 -12.05 5.02 7.88
N SER A 113 -10.74 4.97 8.11
CA SER A 113 -9.74 5.69 7.33
C SER A 113 -9.04 4.70 6.41
N LEU A 114 -9.15 4.90 5.11
CA LEU A 114 -8.53 4.06 4.08
C LEU A 114 -7.31 4.81 3.51
N PRO A 115 -6.09 4.31 3.70
CA PRO A 115 -4.89 5.01 3.25
C PRO A 115 -4.84 5.13 1.72
N LEU A 116 -4.43 6.32 1.24
CA LEU A 116 -4.20 6.62 -0.18
C LEU A 116 -2.72 6.73 -0.51
N CYS A 117 -2.00 7.47 0.30
CA CYS A 117 -0.56 7.64 0.17
C CYS A 117 0.04 8.10 1.49
N TRP A 118 1.34 7.95 1.62
CA TRP A 118 2.09 8.37 2.81
C TRP A 118 3.49 8.82 2.45
N LEU A 119 4.07 9.60 3.35
CA LEU A 119 5.47 9.99 3.35
C LEU A 119 6.07 9.62 4.70
N VAL A 120 7.29 9.09 4.68
CA VAL A 120 8.01 8.68 5.89
C VAL A 120 9.24 9.54 6.04
N PHE A 121 9.44 10.11 7.24
CA PHE A 121 10.54 10.99 7.55
C PHE A 121 11.29 10.53 8.79
N THR A 122 12.57 10.87 8.84
CA THR A 122 13.34 10.78 10.08
C THR A 122 13.17 12.08 10.86
N GLY A 123 12.76 11.99 12.12
CA GLY A 123 12.56 13.16 12.97
C GLY A 123 11.75 12.88 14.24
N SER A 124 11.52 13.90 15.02
CA SER A 124 10.64 13.89 16.21
C SER A 124 9.28 14.50 15.86
N LYS A 125 8.25 14.16 16.64
CA LYS A 125 6.93 14.77 16.51
C LYS A 125 7.04 16.28 16.73
N GLY A 126 6.74 17.05 15.71
CA GLY A 126 6.83 18.51 15.70
C GLY A 126 6.33 19.06 14.37
N HIS A 127 6.52 20.33 14.12
CA HIS A 127 6.05 20.97 12.90
C HIS A 127 6.66 20.35 11.64
N LEU A 128 5.83 19.62 10.89
CA LEU A 128 6.16 19.28 9.52
C LEU A 128 6.07 20.53 8.65
N LYS A 129 7.07 20.75 7.81
CA LYS A 129 7.11 21.91 6.90
C LYS A 129 5.92 21.84 5.93
N GLU A 130 5.40 22.99 5.55
CA GLU A 130 4.31 23.10 4.57
C GLU A 130 4.61 22.34 3.27
N SER A 131 5.87 22.40 2.80
CA SER A 131 6.34 21.69 1.59
C SER A 131 6.06 20.18 1.63
N VAL A 132 6.08 19.56 2.82
CA VAL A 132 5.81 18.14 3.01
C VAL A 132 4.33 17.82 2.80
N HIS A 133 3.45 18.71 3.27
CA HIS A 133 2.00 18.58 3.04
C HIS A 133 1.67 18.75 1.56
N ILE A 134 2.32 19.70 0.88
CA ILE A 134 2.17 19.94 -0.56
C ILE A 134 2.64 18.70 -1.34
N GLU A 135 3.79 18.12 -0.97
CA GLU A 135 4.30 16.88 -1.57
C GLU A 135 3.30 15.73 -1.41
N LEU A 136 2.75 15.53 -0.21
CA LEU A 136 1.76 14.49 0.04
C LEU A 136 0.50 14.68 -0.79
N ILE A 137 -0.02 15.91 -0.87
CA ILE A 137 -1.22 16.23 -1.67
C ILE A 137 -0.94 16.02 -3.15
N THR A 138 0.26 16.37 -3.61
CA THR A 138 0.67 16.14 -5.00
C THR A 138 0.75 14.64 -5.32
N ARG A 139 1.24 13.83 -4.41
CA ARG A 139 1.22 12.36 -4.51
C ARG A 139 -0.19 11.79 -4.49
N ALA A 140 -1.07 12.35 -3.66
CA ALA A 140 -2.48 11.96 -3.59
C ALA A 140 -3.28 12.33 -4.84
N ARG A 141 -2.79 13.25 -5.66
CA ARG A 141 -3.34 13.54 -7.00
C ARG A 141 -3.05 12.34 -7.91
N LEU A 142 -3.85 11.29 -7.73
CA LEU A 142 -3.92 10.23 -8.72
C LEU A 142 -4.31 10.86 -10.05
N PRO A 143 -3.74 10.42 -11.18
CA PRO A 143 -4.08 10.98 -12.48
C PRO A 143 -5.61 10.92 -12.63
N ALA A 144 -6.23 12.09 -12.69
CA ALA A 144 -7.64 12.17 -13.01
C ALA A 144 -7.85 11.31 -14.25
N SER A 145 -8.79 10.37 -14.19
CA SER A 145 -9.21 9.64 -15.37
C SER A 145 -9.39 10.66 -16.47
N LYS A 146 -8.72 10.47 -17.60
CA LYS A 146 -8.94 11.29 -18.77
C LYS A 146 -10.46 11.38 -18.94
N SER A 147 -11.01 12.55 -18.74
CA SER A 147 -12.41 12.82 -19.05
C SER A 147 -12.61 12.35 -20.48
N VAL A 148 -13.43 11.33 -20.66
CA VAL A 148 -13.92 10.96 -21.97
C VAL A 148 -14.66 12.18 -22.46
N GLY A 149 -14.01 12.94 -23.33
CA GLY A 149 -14.64 14.05 -24.01
C GLY A 149 -15.81 13.53 -24.82
N THR A 150 -16.93 14.17 -24.63
CA THR A 150 -18.13 14.10 -25.44
C THR A 150 -17.81 14.36 -26.91
#